data_038fb59b48e7b4ddf79dbbeaffd9efe4
#
_entry.id   038fb59b48e7b4ddf79dbbeaffd9efe4
#
_cell.length_a   1.000
_cell.length_b   1.000
_cell.length_c   1.000
_cell.angle_alpha   90.00
_cell.angle_beta   90.00
_cell.angle_gamma   90.00
#
_symmetry.space_group_name_H-M   'P 1'
#
loop_
_entity.id
_entity.type
_entity.pdbx_description
1 polymer ?
#
loop_
_entity_poly.entity_id
_entity_poly.type
_entity_poly.pdbx_seq_one_letter_code
_entity_poly.pdbx_strand_id
1 'polypeptide(L)'
;MHTLSFTGARQVRFPAPDVARGFMLVLIALANVPFWLRYFPDTPQVGEAALAAMNGADQWWYLVRTLFVDRRAYPLFSILFGFGMAIMASRTIERERRLAMDAIAPEVSAGWNTVQWEIVREAVERRACRAASRLIRRRGWWMLAFGLVHGIIFSGDIIGAYGLVAVIFAEVIVMRRPWLRVLVGAIIACLSLLGIWSMAAMMGREPMVLESHGPVALDASYPLVSLTSWLIATPMTVLTALVVPCVMIGVGASRWGLLQDPRGHGALLSSIAACGLGIGA
;
A
#
# COMPACT_ATOMS: atom_id res chain seq x y z
N MET A 1 8.10 -32.98 -38.94
CA MET A 1 9.00 -32.03 -38.25
C MET A 1 8.40 -30.64 -38.39
N HIS A 2 7.46 -30.25 -37.50
CA HIS A 2 6.89 -28.93 -37.47
C HIS A 2 7.39 -28.25 -36.20
N THR A 3 8.37 -27.37 -36.34
CA THR A 3 8.85 -26.46 -35.29
C THR A 3 7.74 -25.44 -35.03
N LEU A 4 6.99 -25.62 -33.94
CA LEU A 4 6.12 -24.60 -33.40
C LEU A 4 7.00 -23.53 -32.77
N SER A 5 7.26 -22.45 -33.53
CA SER A 5 7.83 -21.22 -33.00
C SER A 5 6.83 -20.62 -32.02
N PHE A 6 7.09 -20.73 -30.73
CA PHE A 6 6.42 -19.95 -29.70
C PHE A 6 6.84 -18.50 -29.86
N THR A 7 6.14 -17.77 -30.72
CA THR A 7 6.13 -16.31 -30.69
C THR A 7 5.65 -15.90 -29.30
N GLY A 8 6.55 -15.28 -28.53
CA GLY A 8 6.28 -14.84 -27.18
C GLY A 8 4.99 -13.99 -27.16
N ALA A 9 3.94 -14.54 -26.60
CA ALA A 9 2.71 -13.81 -26.36
C ALA A 9 3.07 -12.60 -25.50
N ARG A 10 3.02 -11.40 -26.09
CA ARG A 10 3.14 -10.13 -25.37
C ARG A 10 2.13 -10.21 -24.22
N GLN A 11 2.63 -10.29 -22.99
CA GLN A 11 1.75 -10.26 -21.83
C GLN A 11 0.91 -8.98 -21.92
N VAL A 12 -0.40 -9.14 -22.10
CA VAL A 12 -1.34 -8.03 -22.15
C VAL A 12 -1.18 -7.25 -20.84
N ARG A 13 -0.67 -6.02 -20.96
CA ARG A 13 -0.51 -5.12 -19.82
C ARG A 13 -1.86 -4.45 -19.61
N PHE A 14 -2.47 -4.70 -18.46
CA PHE A 14 -3.69 -4.00 -18.06
C PHE A 14 -3.31 -2.61 -17.52
N PRO A 15 -3.69 -1.51 -18.20
CA PRO A 15 -3.31 -0.17 -17.77
C PRO A 15 -4.09 0.33 -16.55
N ALA A 16 -5.25 -0.25 -16.26
CA ALA A 16 -6.15 0.22 -15.21
C ALA A 16 -5.49 0.35 -13.83
N PRO A 17 -4.70 -0.61 -13.31
CA PRO A 17 -4.01 -0.45 -12.02
C PRO A 17 -2.94 0.65 -12.03
N ASP A 18 -2.28 0.88 -13.17
CA ASP A 18 -1.24 1.91 -13.27
C ASP A 18 -1.88 3.30 -13.34
N VAL A 19 -3.00 3.46 -14.07
CA VAL A 19 -3.80 4.69 -14.10
C VAL A 19 -4.38 4.99 -12.73
N ALA A 20 -4.94 3.99 -12.05
CA ALA A 20 -5.48 4.15 -10.70
C ALA A 20 -4.41 4.62 -9.71
N ARG A 21 -3.18 4.08 -9.78
CA ARG A 21 -2.07 4.55 -8.93
C ARG A 21 -1.70 5.99 -9.23
N GLY A 22 -1.59 6.36 -10.51
CA GLY A 22 -1.32 7.74 -10.92
C GLY A 22 -2.38 8.71 -10.36
N PHE A 23 -3.64 8.35 -10.49
CA PHE A 23 -4.75 9.13 -9.93
C PHE A 23 -4.67 9.24 -8.40
N MET A 24 -4.38 8.14 -7.68
CA MET A 24 -4.20 8.20 -6.23
C MET A 24 -3.03 9.10 -5.81
N LEU A 25 -1.94 9.16 -6.57
CA LEU A 25 -0.84 10.09 -6.27
C LEU A 25 -1.29 11.55 -6.38
N VAL A 26 -2.13 11.89 -7.35
CA VAL A 26 -2.74 13.23 -7.46
C VAL A 26 -3.62 13.52 -6.24
N LEU A 27 -4.47 12.57 -5.84
CA LEU A 27 -5.32 12.74 -4.64
C LEU A 27 -4.49 12.88 -3.36
N ILE A 28 -3.40 12.13 -3.22
CA ILE A 28 -2.48 12.26 -2.09
C ILE A 28 -1.81 13.64 -2.08
N ALA A 29 -1.37 14.14 -3.24
CA ALA A 29 -0.82 15.48 -3.35
C ALA A 29 -1.84 16.55 -2.92
N LEU A 30 -3.09 16.43 -3.38
CA LEU A 30 -4.19 17.33 -2.98
C LEU A 30 -4.51 17.23 -1.48
N ALA A 31 -4.52 16.03 -0.90
CA ALA A 31 -4.72 15.83 0.53
C ALA A 31 -3.62 16.48 1.38
N ASN A 32 -2.41 16.57 0.84
CA ASN A 32 -1.26 17.14 1.53
C ASN A 32 -1.14 18.67 1.38
N VAL A 33 -1.94 19.31 0.53
CA VAL A 33 -1.90 20.79 0.36
C VAL A 33 -1.98 21.54 1.70
N PRO A 34 -2.89 21.21 2.64
CA PRO A 34 -2.95 21.91 3.93
C PRO A 34 -1.68 21.78 4.77
N PHE A 35 -0.96 20.66 4.64
CA PHE A 35 0.33 20.49 5.30
C PHE A 35 1.39 21.42 4.71
N TRP A 36 1.43 21.60 3.41
CA TRP A 36 2.36 22.50 2.75
C TRP A 36 2.07 23.96 3.09
N LEU A 37 0.80 24.34 3.21
CA LEU A 37 0.40 25.71 3.56
C LEU A 37 0.91 26.12 4.96
N ARG A 38 1.16 25.18 5.86
CA ARG A 38 1.72 25.46 7.21
C ARG A 38 3.16 25.97 7.18
N TYR A 39 3.89 25.81 6.08
CA TYR A 39 5.23 26.35 5.90
C TYR A 39 5.23 27.80 5.42
N PHE A 40 4.06 28.38 5.14
CA PHE A 40 3.91 29.76 4.73
C PHE A 40 3.24 30.55 5.85
N PRO A 41 3.96 31.53 6.49
CA PRO A 41 3.50 32.21 7.69
C PRO A 41 2.24 33.05 7.46
N ASP A 42 2.00 33.53 6.25
CA ASP A 42 0.86 34.40 5.89
C ASP A 42 -0.39 33.62 5.49
N THR A 43 -0.36 32.29 5.57
CA THR A 43 -1.52 31.47 5.20
C THR A 43 -2.51 31.42 6.36
N PRO A 44 -3.82 31.74 6.15
CA PRO A 44 -4.83 31.62 7.19
C PRO A 44 -4.87 30.21 7.76
N GLN A 45 -4.80 30.11 9.07
CA GLN A 45 -4.85 28.84 9.77
C GLN A 45 -6.24 28.23 9.66
N VAL A 46 -6.34 26.94 9.35
CA VAL A 46 -7.62 26.26 9.22
C VAL A 46 -8.17 25.97 10.61
N GLY A 47 -9.14 26.75 11.05
CA GLY A 47 -9.93 26.56 12.26
C GLY A 47 -11.39 26.91 11.99
N GLU A 48 -12.28 26.80 12.98
CA GLU A 48 -13.69 27.13 12.82
C GLU A 48 -13.88 28.55 12.31
N ALA A 49 -13.09 29.52 12.78
CA ALA A 49 -13.12 30.92 12.32
C ALA A 49 -12.71 31.04 10.83
N ALA A 50 -11.75 30.23 10.38
CA ALA A 50 -11.33 30.19 8.98
C ALA A 50 -12.42 29.58 8.09
N LEU A 51 -13.09 28.52 8.56
CA LEU A 51 -14.20 27.89 7.85
C LEU A 51 -15.38 28.90 7.70
N ALA A 52 -15.68 29.69 8.73
CA ALA A 52 -16.71 30.71 8.69
C ALA A 52 -16.37 31.89 7.75
N ALA A 53 -15.07 32.17 7.57
CA ALA A 53 -14.58 33.22 6.69
C ALA A 53 -14.40 32.79 5.23
N MET A 54 -14.53 31.49 4.93
CA MET A 54 -14.40 30.96 3.56
C MET A 54 -15.49 31.49 2.63
N ASN A 55 -15.10 31.87 1.41
CA ASN A 55 -16.08 32.18 0.37
C ASN A 55 -16.75 30.89 -0.14
N GLY A 56 -17.83 31.01 -0.93
CA GLY A 56 -18.61 29.87 -1.38
C GLY A 56 -17.79 28.86 -2.22
N ALA A 57 -16.79 29.31 -2.97
CA ALA A 57 -15.90 28.40 -3.76
C ALA A 57 -14.98 27.60 -2.84
N ASP A 58 -14.42 28.22 -1.80
CA ASP A 58 -13.56 27.56 -0.82
C ASP A 58 -14.34 26.54 0.02
N GLN A 59 -15.58 26.86 0.40
CA GLN A 59 -16.48 25.94 1.10
C GLN A 59 -16.78 24.71 0.23
N TRP A 60 -17.07 24.91 -1.05
CA TRP A 60 -17.27 23.83 -2.02
C TRP A 60 -16.02 22.96 -2.16
N TRP A 61 -14.86 23.59 -2.32
CA TRP A 61 -13.59 22.87 -2.40
C TRP A 61 -13.30 22.06 -1.13
N TYR A 62 -13.53 22.66 0.04
CA TYR A 62 -13.39 21.96 1.31
C TYR A 62 -14.31 20.74 1.40
N LEU A 63 -15.58 20.87 1.02
CA LEU A 63 -16.53 19.78 0.99
C LEU A 63 -16.09 18.66 0.04
N VAL A 64 -15.74 18.99 -1.19
CA VAL A 64 -15.27 18.03 -2.21
C VAL A 64 -14.01 17.30 -1.72
N ARG A 65 -13.05 18.03 -1.18
CA ARG A 65 -11.84 17.45 -0.64
C ARG A 65 -12.13 16.48 0.52
N THR A 66 -12.93 16.89 1.48
CA THR A 66 -13.30 16.07 2.64
C THR A 66 -14.07 14.81 2.23
N LEU A 67 -14.98 14.93 1.26
CA LEU A 67 -15.79 13.80 0.78
C LEU A 67 -15.02 12.82 -0.12
N PHE A 68 -14.12 13.28 -0.98
CA PHE A 68 -13.52 12.44 -2.03
C PHE A 68 -12.02 12.24 -1.91
N VAL A 69 -11.31 13.05 -1.13
CA VAL A 69 -9.84 13.04 -1.06
C VAL A 69 -9.36 12.65 0.32
N ASP A 70 -9.79 13.39 1.35
CA ASP A 70 -9.28 13.22 2.70
C ASP A 70 -9.63 11.83 3.26
N ARG A 71 -8.65 11.17 3.88
CA ARG A 71 -8.73 9.84 4.48
C ARG A 71 -9.05 8.68 3.52
N ARG A 72 -9.34 8.93 2.25
CA ARG A 72 -9.67 7.88 1.25
C ARG A 72 -8.49 7.54 0.35
N ALA A 73 -7.66 8.51 0.02
CA ALA A 73 -6.51 8.29 -0.84
C ALA A 73 -5.53 7.25 -0.25
N TYR A 74 -5.27 7.29 1.04
CA TYR A 74 -4.32 6.38 1.68
C TYR A 74 -4.77 4.91 1.70
N PRO A 75 -6.00 4.55 2.13
CA PRO A 75 -6.47 3.16 2.07
C PRO A 75 -6.50 2.62 0.64
N LEU A 76 -6.99 3.38 -0.32
CA LEU A 76 -7.02 2.97 -1.72
C LEU A 76 -5.63 2.77 -2.29
N PHE A 77 -4.70 3.68 -2.01
CA PHE A 77 -3.30 3.52 -2.41
C PHE A 77 -2.66 2.28 -1.75
N SER A 78 -2.96 2.01 -0.48
CA SER A 78 -2.48 0.82 0.24
C SER A 78 -2.97 -0.47 -0.43
N ILE A 79 -4.23 -0.52 -0.86
CA ILE A 79 -4.79 -1.66 -1.60
C ILE A 79 -4.06 -1.83 -2.94
N LEU A 80 -3.89 -0.76 -3.71
CA LEU A 80 -3.17 -0.79 -4.99
C LEU A 80 -1.69 -1.14 -4.82
N PHE A 81 -1.07 -0.72 -3.72
CA PHE A 81 0.29 -1.09 -3.37
C PHE A 81 0.41 -2.60 -3.12
N GLY A 82 -0.47 -3.15 -2.27
CA GLY A 82 -0.53 -4.60 -1.99
C GLY A 82 -0.78 -5.42 -3.25
N PHE A 83 -1.73 -4.99 -4.09
CA PHE A 83 -1.99 -5.58 -5.40
C PHE A 83 -0.73 -5.62 -6.28
N GLY A 84 -0.02 -4.51 -6.38
CA GLY A 84 1.20 -4.42 -7.19
C GLY A 84 2.33 -5.30 -6.67
N MET A 85 2.51 -5.35 -5.35
CA MET A 85 3.51 -6.22 -4.72
C MET A 85 3.20 -7.70 -4.98
N ALA A 86 1.93 -8.09 -4.92
CA ALA A 86 1.52 -9.47 -5.19
C ALA A 86 1.71 -9.86 -6.67
N ILE A 87 1.40 -8.99 -7.62
CA ILE A 87 1.67 -9.22 -9.05
C ILE A 87 3.17 -9.38 -9.30
N MET A 88 3.99 -8.53 -8.69
CA MET A 88 5.43 -8.62 -8.81
C MET A 88 5.97 -9.92 -8.21
N ALA A 89 5.45 -10.32 -7.04
CA ALA A 89 5.80 -11.58 -6.39
C ALA A 89 5.44 -12.78 -7.26
N SER A 90 4.22 -12.84 -7.79
CA SER A 90 3.75 -13.94 -8.61
C SER A 90 4.57 -14.11 -9.89
N ARG A 91 4.93 -13.00 -10.56
CA ARG A 91 5.81 -13.03 -11.73
C ARG A 91 7.21 -13.53 -11.40
N THR A 92 7.75 -13.14 -10.24
CA THR A 92 9.06 -13.60 -9.79
C THR A 92 9.03 -15.09 -9.46
N ILE A 93 8.00 -15.55 -8.74
CA ILE A 93 7.82 -16.97 -8.41
C ILE A 93 7.73 -17.80 -9.68
N GLU A 94 6.91 -17.38 -10.63
CA GLU A 94 6.73 -18.10 -11.89
C GLU A 94 8.02 -18.17 -12.72
N ARG A 95 8.76 -17.06 -12.77
CA ARG A 95 10.07 -17.03 -13.44
C ARG A 95 11.08 -17.98 -12.79
N GLU A 96 11.24 -17.91 -11.47
CA GLU A 96 12.18 -18.74 -10.73
C GLU A 96 11.80 -20.24 -10.82
N ARG A 97 10.49 -20.52 -10.82
CA ARG A 97 9.98 -21.89 -11.01
C ARG A 97 10.36 -22.43 -12.39
N ARG A 98 10.12 -21.66 -13.46
CA ARG A 98 10.51 -22.07 -14.83
C ARG A 98 12.00 -22.31 -14.91
N LEU A 99 12.82 -21.35 -14.49
CA LEU A 99 14.28 -21.49 -14.54
C LEU A 99 14.77 -22.72 -13.77
N ALA A 100 14.18 -23.02 -12.62
CA ALA A 100 14.56 -24.17 -11.82
C ALA A 100 14.11 -25.49 -12.45
N MET A 101 12.95 -25.54 -13.08
CA MET A 101 12.45 -26.75 -13.76
C MET A 101 13.19 -27.00 -15.06
N ASP A 102 13.49 -25.96 -15.83
CA ASP A 102 14.24 -26.07 -17.09
C ASP A 102 15.71 -26.47 -16.85
N ALA A 103 16.24 -26.24 -15.64
CA ALA A 103 17.59 -26.66 -15.25
C ALA A 103 17.69 -28.16 -14.88
N ILE A 104 16.57 -28.88 -14.76
CA ILE A 104 16.54 -30.29 -14.47
C ILE A 104 16.78 -31.07 -15.78
N ALA A 105 17.93 -31.70 -15.89
CA ALA A 105 18.24 -32.49 -17.07
C ALA A 105 17.28 -33.68 -17.20
N PRO A 106 16.77 -33.96 -18.42
CA PRO A 106 15.84 -35.07 -18.65
C PRO A 106 16.38 -36.41 -18.20
N GLU A 107 17.70 -36.63 -18.37
CA GLU A 107 18.36 -37.87 -17.99
C GLU A 107 18.35 -38.11 -16.47
N VAL A 108 18.41 -37.04 -15.69
CA VAL A 108 18.37 -37.09 -14.22
C VAL A 108 16.97 -37.40 -13.72
N SER A 109 15.96 -36.86 -14.39
CA SER A 109 14.57 -36.98 -13.99
C SER A 109 13.86 -38.22 -14.55
N ALA A 110 14.42 -38.90 -15.52
CA ALA A 110 13.80 -40.04 -16.21
C ALA A 110 13.45 -41.23 -15.28
N GLY A 111 14.19 -41.38 -14.18
CA GLY A 111 13.92 -42.41 -13.17
C GLY A 111 13.16 -41.96 -11.93
N TRP A 112 12.70 -40.74 -11.89
CA TRP A 112 12.05 -40.20 -10.68
C TRP A 112 10.61 -40.70 -10.53
N ASN A 113 10.31 -41.16 -9.32
CA ASN A 113 8.94 -41.47 -8.91
C ASN A 113 8.16 -40.21 -8.49
N THR A 114 6.86 -40.38 -8.24
CA THR A 114 5.97 -39.30 -7.85
C THR A 114 6.43 -38.56 -6.60
N VAL A 115 6.99 -39.28 -5.62
CA VAL A 115 7.46 -38.69 -4.35
C VAL A 115 8.69 -37.82 -4.59
N GLN A 116 9.63 -38.26 -5.42
CA GLN A 116 10.82 -37.46 -5.78
C GLN A 116 10.42 -36.19 -6.53
N TRP A 117 9.47 -36.27 -7.45
CA TRP A 117 8.91 -35.09 -8.13
C TRP A 117 8.25 -34.13 -7.17
N GLU A 118 7.52 -34.60 -6.16
CA GLU A 118 6.91 -33.75 -5.14
C GLU A 118 7.97 -33.03 -4.30
N ILE A 119 8.99 -33.71 -3.85
CA ILE A 119 10.10 -33.14 -3.08
C ILE A 119 10.79 -32.03 -3.87
N VAL A 120 11.08 -32.29 -5.15
CA VAL A 120 11.72 -31.29 -6.02
C VAL A 120 10.81 -30.09 -6.26
N ARG A 121 9.54 -30.31 -6.58
CA ARG A 121 8.57 -29.22 -6.77
C ARG A 121 8.45 -28.35 -5.52
N GLU A 122 8.39 -28.95 -4.35
CA GLU A 122 8.33 -28.21 -3.09
C GLU A 122 9.61 -27.42 -2.81
N ALA A 123 10.78 -28.00 -3.12
CA ALA A 123 12.07 -27.30 -2.99
C ALA A 123 12.17 -26.09 -3.93
N VAL A 124 11.75 -26.28 -5.19
CA VAL A 124 11.67 -25.22 -6.21
C VAL A 124 10.73 -24.12 -5.76
N GLU A 125 9.54 -24.47 -5.26
CA GLU A 125 8.55 -23.51 -4.77
C GLU A 125 9.07 -22.70 -3.58
N ARG A 126 9.70 -23.36 -2.59
CA ARG A 126 10.31 -22.68 -1.44
C ARG A 126 11.41 -21.71 -1.88
N ARG A 127 12.23 -22.10 -2.87
CA ARG A 127 13.26 -21.23 -3.43
C ARG A 127 12.67 -20.03 -4.14
N ALA A 128 11.66 -20.23 -4.97
CA ALA A 128 10.96 -19.18 -5.71
C ALA A 128 10.27 -18.17 -4.76
N CYS A 129 9.58 -18.65 -3.73
CA CYS A 129 8.97 -17.79 -2.70
C CYS A 129 10.03 -16.95 -1.96
N ARG A 130 11.17 -17.56 -1.59
CA ARG A 130 12.27 -16.81 -0.95
C ARG A 130 12.86 -15.74 -1.87
N ALA A 131 12.98 -16.02 -3.17
CA ALA A 131 13.44 -15.03 -4.14
C ALA A 131 12.46 -13.84 -4.24
N ALA A 132 11.15 -14.12 -4.29
CA ALA A 132 10.12 -13.10 -4.31
C ALA A 132 10.11 -12.24 -3.01
N SER A 133 10.22 -12.87 -1.82
CA SER A 133 10.30 -12.15 -0.54
C SER A 133 11.53 -11.25 -0.48
N ARG A 134 12.68 -11.72 -0.94
CA ARG A 134 13.91 -10.91 -1.01
C ARG A 134 13.75 -9.70 -1.93
N LEU A 135 13.08 -9.87 -3.07
CA LEU A 135 12.79 -8.77 -3.99
C LEU A 135 11.89 -7.72 -3.34
N ILE A 136 10.81 -8.14 -2.66
CA ILE A 136 9.91 -7.24 -1.93
C ILE A 136 10.67 -6.50 -0.84
N ARG A 137 11.46 -7.19 0.00
CA ARG A 137 12.26 -6.57 1.06
C ARG A 137 13.25 -5.55 0.49
N ARG A 138 13.95 -5.89 -0.59
CA ARG A 138 14.90 -4.96 -1.23
C ARG A 138 14.20 -3.68 -1.68
N ARG A 139 13.02 -3.78 -2.27
CA ARG A 139 12.21 -2.61 -2.62
C ARG A 139 11.74 -1.84 -1.38
N GLY A 140 11.33 -2.56 -0.34
CA GLY A 140 10.96 -1.97 0.94
C GLY A 140 12.09 -1.15 1.56
N TRP A 141 13.31 -1.66 1.54
CA TRP A 141 14.48 -0.92 2.02
C TRP A 141 14.76 0.35 1.21
N TRP A 142 14.64 0.29 -0.10
CA TRP A 142 14.74 1.50 -0.94
C TRP A 142 13.64 2.50 -0.63
N MET A 143 12.41 2.05 -0.42
CA MET A 143 11.31 2.92 -0.04
C MET A 143 11.53 3.54 1.34
N LEU A 144 12.08 2.80 2.31
CA LEU A 144 12.47 3.35 3.61
C LEU A 144 13.56 4.41 3.46
N ALA A 145 14.56 4.18 2.63
CA ALA A 145 15.63 5.14 2.38
C ALA A 145 15.08 6.43 1.73
N PHE A 146 14.22 6.30 0.72
CA PHE A 146 13.54 7.45 0.11
C PHE A 146 12.60 8.15 1.09
N GLY A 147 11.82 7.38 1.87
CA GLY A 147 10.93 7.92 2.89
C GLY A 147 11.70 8.66 3.98
N LEU A 148 12.89 8.20 4.36
CA LEU A 148 13.76 8.90 5.30
C LEU A 148 14.18 10.27 4.76
N VAL A 149 14.67 10.32 3.53
CA VAL A 149 15.07 11.59 2.89
C VAL A 149 13.86 12.51 2.72
N HIS A 150 12.73 11.98 2.26
CA HIS A 150 11.48 12.73 2.11
C HIS A 150 10.96 13.21 3.46
N GLY A 151 11.04 12.38 4.50
CA GLY A 151 10.58 12.70 5.86
C GLY A 151 11.39 13.80 6.55
N ILE A 152 12.66 13.97 6.18
CA ILE A 152 13.48 15.13 6.65
C ILE A 152 12.92 16.45 6.08
N ILE A 153 12.43 16.41 4.84
CA ILE A 153 11.89 17.59 4.15
C ILE A 153 10.41 17.79 4.52
N PHE A 154 9.66 16.70 4.64
CA PHE A 154 8.22 16.73 4.84
C PHE A 154 7.80 15.67 5.87
N SER A 155 7.36 16.13 7.04
CA SER A 155 6.98 15.26 8.18
C SER A 155 5.77 14.34 7.91
N GLY A 156 4.97 14.61 6.88
CA GLY A 156 3.83 13.81 6.45
C GLY A 156 4.19 12.65 5.52
N ASP A 157 5.43 12.14 5.56
CA ASP A 157 5.86 11.03 4.71
C ASP A 157 5.04 9.75 4.97
N ILE A 158 4.61 9.11 3.90
CA ILE A 158 3.95 7.80 3.91
C ILE A 158 4.75 6.74 3.14
N ILE A 159 5.75 7.15 2.36
CA ILE A 159 6.58 6.24 1.57
C ILE A 159 7.35 5.29 2.49
N GLY A 160 7.86 5.84 3.60
CA GLY A 160 8.51 5.06 4.64
C GLY A 160 7.60 4.01 5.26
N ALA A 161 6.34 4.34 5.53
CA ALA A 161 5.37 3.39 6.06
C ALA A 161 5.13 2.21 5.10
N TYR A 162 4.97 2.45 3.81
CA TYR A 162 4.88 1.38 2.79
C TYR A 162 6.18 0.58 2.69
N GLY A 163 7.33 1.23 2.81
CA GLY A 163 8.63 0.58 2.87
C GLY A 163 8.73 -0.38 4.05
N LEU A 164 8.31 0.07 5.24
CA LEU A 164 8.30 -0.72 6.47
C LEU A 164 7.37 -1.95 6.33
N VAL A 165 6.15 -1.77 5.80
CA VAL A 165 5.23 -2.86 5.50
C VAL A 165 5.86 -3.88 4.54
N ALA A 166 6.50 -3.42 3.47
CA ALA A 166 7.15 -4.30 2.51
C ALA A 166 8.31 -5.09 3.12
N VAL A 167 9.08 -4.50 4.03
CA VAL A 167 10.19 -5.19 4.73
C VAL A 167 9.66 -6.23 5.72
N ILE A 168 8.71 -5.85 6.57
CA ILE A 168 8.22 -6.72 7.65
C ILE A 168 7.34 -7.84 7.09
N PHE A 169 6.39 -7.50 6.21
CA PHE A 169 5.36 -8.41 5.73
C PHE A 169 5.68 -9.10 4.38
N ALA A 170 6.92 -9.01 3.89
CA ALA A 170 7.33 -9.64 2.62
C ALA A 170 6.94 -11.12 2.52
N GLU A 171 7.13 -11.88 3.58
CA GLU A 171 6.81 -13.31 3.61
C GLU A 171 5.31 -13.56 3.62
N VAL A 172 4.56 -12.77 4.37
CA VAL A 172 3.10 -12.84 4.43
C VAL A 172 2.48 -12.52 3.06
N ILE A 173 3.01 -11.50 2.36
CA ILE A 173 2.59 -11.12 1.00
C ILE A 173 2.79 -12.28 0.02
N VAL A 174 3.93 -12.96 0.10
CA VAL A 174 4.29 -14.09 -0.79
C VAL A 174 3.59 -15.40 -0.40
N MET A 175 3.23 -15.55 0.87
CA MET A 175 2.68 -16.77 1.45
C MET A 175 1.51 -17.34 0.64
N ARG A 176 1.52 -18.66 0.43
CA ARG A 176 0.46 -19.37 -0.33
C ARG A 176 -0.84 -19.57 0.44
N ARG A 177 -0.79 -19.59 1.77
CA ARG A 177 -1.96 -19.82 2.63
C ARG A 177 -2.80 -18.56 2.77
N PRO A 178 -3.97 -18.44 2.11
CA PRO A 178 -4.76 -17.20 2.12
C PRO A 178 -5.30 -16.87 3.51
N TRP A 179 -5.67 -17.89 4.30
CA TRP A 179 -6.22 -17.70 5.64
C TRP A 179 -5.23 -17.03 6.60
N LEU A 180 -3.93 -17.34 6.51
CA LEU A 180 -2.90 -16.69 7.34
C LEU A 180 -2.78 -15.19 7.02
N ARG A 181 -2.91 -14.80 5.76
CA ARG A 181 -2.92 -13.37 5.38
C ARG A 181 -4.15 -12.66 5.94
N VAL A 182 -5.32 -13.29 5.82
CA VAL A 182 -6.55 -12.75 6.39
C VAL A 182 -6.41 -12.64 7.91
N LEU A 183 -5.88 -13.66 8.57
CA LEU A 183 -5.64 -13.65 10.01
C LEU A 183 -4.68 -12.52 10.43
N VAL A 184 -3.53 -12.38 9.77
CA VAL A 184 -2.57 -11.29 10.04
C VAL A 184 -3.22 -9.94 9.80
N GLY A 185 -3.93 -9.76 8.67
CA GLY A 185 -4.66 -8.53 8.37
C GLY A 185 -5.71 -8.21 9.43
N ALA A 186 -6.49 -9.19 9.87
CA ALA A 186 -7.52 -9.04 10.89
C ALA A 186 -6.93 -8.69 12.26
N ILE A 187 -5.86 -9.37 12.68
CA ILE A 187 -5.18 -9.07 13.94
C ILE A 187 -4.66 -7.63 13.95
N ILE A 188 -3.96 -7.22 12.88
CA ILE A 188 -3.45 -5.85 12.79
C ILE A 188 -4.60 -4.84 12.72
N ALA A 189 -5.70 -5.14 12.01
CA ALA A 189 -6.89 -4.29 11.98
C ALA A 189 -7.50 -4.11 13.39
N CYS A 190 -7.67 -5.20 14.13
CA CYS A 190 -8.17 -5.15 15.51
C CYS A 190 -7.25 -4.33 16.42
N LEU A 191 -5.93 -4.52 16.32
CA LEU A 191 -4.96 -3.75 17.10
C LEU A 191 -4.99 -2.27 16.72
N SER A 192 -5.11 -1.94 15.43
CA SER A 192 -5.22 -0.56 14.95
C SER A 192 -6.49 0.11 15.49
N LEU A 193 -7.63 -0.57 15.38
CA LEU A 193 -8.92 -0.04 15.88
C LEU A 193 -8.92 0.13 17.40
N LEU A 194 -8.33 -0.83 18.12
CA LEU A 194 -8.16 -0.72 19.57
C LEU A 194 -7.26 0.46 19.94
N GLY A 195 -6.15 0.66 19.21
CA GLY A 195 -5.25 1.80 19.39
C GLY A 195 -5.95 3.13 19.13
N ILE A 196 -6.71 3.25 18.06
CA ILE A 196 -7.50 4.43 17.73
C ILE A 196 -8.54 4.70 18.83
N TRP A 197 -9.26 3.65 19.25
CA TRP A 197 -10.26 3.76 20.30
C TRP A 197 -9.66 4.17 21.64
N SER A 198 -8.54 3.56 22.06
CA SER A 198 -7.87 3.90 23.31
C SER A 198 -7.33 5.34 23.30
N MET A 199 -6.78 5.79 22.17
CA MET A 199 -6.33 7.16 22.00
C MET A 199 -7.49 8.15 22.09
N ALA A 200 -8.62 7.87 21.43
CA ALA A 200 -9.83 8.68 21.52
C ALA A 200 -10.41 8.73 22.93
N ALA A 201 -10.36 7.61 23.66
CA ALA A 201 -10.80 7.54 25.04
C ALA A 201 -9.90 8.35 26.01
N MET A 202 -8.59 8.38 25.73
CA MET A 202 -7.62 9.15 26.55
C MET A 202 -7.68 10.66 26.28
N MET A 203 -7.96 11.06 25.02
CA MET A 203 -8.07 12.49 24.65
C MET A 203 -9.39 13.13 25.07
N GLY A 204 -10.34 12.36 25.62
CA GLY A 204 -11.68 12.83 25.89
C GLY A 204 -12.49 12.97 24.60
N ARG A 205 -13.77 13.31 24.73
CA ARG A 205 -14.69 13.53 23.59
C ARG A 205 -14.50 14.89 22.88
N GLU A 206 -13.47 15.63 23.25
CA GLU A 206 -13.13 16.82 22.48
C GLU A 206 -12.84 16.37 21.05
N PRO A 207 -13.52 16.92 20.04
CA PRO A 207 -13.16 16.66 18.67
C PRO A 207 -11.67 16.97 18.58
N MET A 208 -10.90 16.07 18.01
CA MET A 208 -9.50 16.31 17.66
C MET A 208 -9.49 17.45 16.63
N VAL A 209 -9.73 18.65 17.12
CA VAL A 209 -9.35 19.86 16.44
C VAL A 209 -7.86 19.64 16.27
N LEU A 210 -7.42 19.39 15.05
CA LEU A 210 -6.02 19.58 14.70
C LEU A 210 -5.75 21.02 15.14
N GLU A 211 -5.33 21.18 16.41
CA GLU A 211 -4.84 22.45 16.88
C GLU A 211 -3.93 22.93 15.78
N SER A 212 -4.24 24.09 15.26
CA SER A 212 -3.45 24.74 14.26
C SER A 212 -2.08 24.92 14.90
N HIS A 213 -1.23 23.90 14.76
CA HIS A 213 0.17 24.09 15.10
C HIS A 213 0.61 25.24 14.24
N GLY A 214 1.06 26.32 14.86
CA GLY A 214 1.51 27.52 14.16
C GLY A 214 2.47 27.21 13.00
N PRO A 215 2.85 28.20 12.23
CA PRO A 215 3.76 28.01 11.11
C PRO A 215 4.98 27.17 11.57
N VAL A 216 5.36 26.21 10.76
CA VAL A 216 6.53 25.35 11.06
C VAL A 216 7.77 26.21 10.97
N ALA A 217 8.49 26.35 12.09
CA ALA A 217 9.76 27.07 12.08
C ALA A 217 10.80 26.27 11.27
N LEU A 218 11.27 26.85 10.18
CA LEU A 218 12.34 26.29 9.34
C LEU A 218 13.71 26.80 9.85
N ASP A 219 14.04 26.46 11.08
CA ASP A 219 15.32 26.78 11.68
C ASP A 219 16.34 25.64 11.54
N ALA A 220 17.53 25.81 12.10
CA ALA A 220 18.61 24.81 12.03
C ALA A 220 18.23 23.48 12.74
N SER A 221 17.23 23.45 13.62
CA SER A 221 16.77 22.27 14.34
C SER A 221 15.76 21.45 13.52
N TYR A 222 15.13 22.05 12.51
CA TYR A 222 14.07 21.43 11.71
C TYR A 222 14.41 20.04 11.16
N PRO A 223 15.58 19.80 10.54
CA PRO A 223 15.90 18.49 10.02
C PRO A 223 15.96 17.41 11.10
N LEU A 224 16.46 17.73 12.28
CA LEU A 224 16.54 16.80 13.41
C LEU A 224 15.14 16.50 13.98
N VAL A 225 14.32 17.52 14.14
CA VAL A 225 12.93 17.39 14.60
C VAL A 225 12.10 16.59 13.59
N SER A 226 12.24 16.86 12.30
CA SER A 226 11.59 16.08 11.24
C SER A 226 12.03 14.63 11.22
N LEU A 227 13.32 14.36 11.38
CA LEU A 227 13.87 13.01 11.44
C LEU A 227 13.31 12.23 12.64
N THR A 228 13.33 12.83 13.83
CA THR A 228 12.79 12.19 15.04
C THR A 228 11.29 11.95 14.93
N SER A 229 10.56 12.91 14.40
CA SER A 229 9.13 12.78 14.10
C SER A 229 8.87 11.65 13.11
N TRP A 230 9.64 11.55 12.04
CA TRP A 230 9.52 10.49 11.04
C TRP A 230 9.80 9.10 11.64
N LEU A 231 10.82 8.96 12.48
CA LEU A 231 11.15 7.69 13.14
C LEU A 231 10.01 7.18 14.05
N ILE A 232 9.25 8.08 14.65
CA ILE A 232 8.10 7.75 15.49
C ILE A 232 6.84 7.59 14.64
N ALA A 233 6.57 8.53 13.75
CA ALA A 233 5.34 8.56 12.95
C ALA A 233 5.24 7.39 11.96
N THR A 234 6.35 6.97 11.34
CA THR A 234 6.36 5.88 10.35
C THR A 234 5.82 4.56 10.93
N PRO A 235 6.35 4.00 12.04
CA PRO A 235 5.77 2.79 12.63
C PRO A 235 4.36 3.04 13.20
N MET A 236 4.07 4.22 13.75
CA MET A 236 2.73 4.56 14.22
C MET A 236 1.71 4.54 13.07
N THR A 237 2.05 5.11 11.93
CA THR A 237 1.20 5.06 10.72
C THR A 237 0.90 3.63 10.29
N VAL A 238 1.89 2.74 10.31
CA VAL A 238 1.70 1.32 9.97
C VAL A 238 0.71 0.65 10.94
N LEU A 239 0.75 1.02 12.22
CA LEU A 239 -0.09 0.43 13.26
C LEU A 239 -1.50 1.04 13.33
N THR A 240 -1.65 2.35 13.04
CA THR A 240 -2.92 3.07 13.28
C THR A 240 -3.70 3.42 12.02
N ALA A 241 -3.04 3.58 10.87
CA ALA A 241 -3.71 4.03 9.63
C ALA A 241 -4.29 2.89 8.78
N LEU A 242 -4.47 1.67 9.32
CA LEU A 242 -4.99 0.50 8.62
C LEU A 242 -4.22 0.13 7.34
N VAL A 243 -2.97 0.54 7.22
CA VAL A 243 -2.14 0.30 6.02
C VAL A 243 -1.98 -1.20 5.76
N VAL A 244 -1.63 -1.98 6.79
CA VAL A 244 -1.41 -3.43 6.65
C VAL A 244 -2.66 -4.18 6.21
N PRO A 245 -3.83 -4.01 6.86
CA PRO A 245 -5.08 -4.62 6.40
C PRO A 245 -5.41 -4.29 4.94
N CYS A 246 -5.30 -3.02 4.54
CA CYS A 246 -5.54 -2.58 3.17
C CYS A 246 -4.56 -3.23 2.17
N VAL A 247 -3.27 -3.33 2.52
CA VAL A 247 -2.27 -4.05 1.72
C VAL A 247 -2.65 -5.52 1.56
N MET A 248 -3.10 -6.20 2.64
CA MET A 248 -3.52 -7.60 2.58
C MET A 248 -4.76 -7.80 1.72
N ILE A 249 -5.72 -6.87 1.76
CA ILE A 249 -6.88 -6.85 0.84
C ILE A 249 -6.39 -6.75 -0.61
N GLY A 250 -5.46 -5.86 -0.91
CA GLY A 250 -4.87 -5.71 -2.24
C GLY A 250 -4.17 -6.97 -2.74
N VAL A 251 -3.42 -7.64 -1.86
CA VAL A 251 -2.80 -8.95 -2.15
C VAL A 251 -3.86 -10.00 -2.47
N GLY A 252 -4.97 -10.03 -1.72
CA GLY A 252 -6.11 -10.90 -2.00
C GLY A 252 -6.74 -10.62 -3.36
N ALA A 253 -7.04 -9.37 -3.64
CA ALA A 253 -7.65 -8.92 -4.90
C ALA A 253 -6.83 -9.31 -6.14
N SER A 254 -5.49 -9.27 -6.04
CA SER A 254 -4.62 -9.69 -7.13
C SER A 254 -4.73 -11.19 -7.45
N ARG A 255 -5.02 -12.01 -6.46
CA ARG A 255 -5.14 -13.48 -6.60
C ARG A 255 -6.51 -13.92 -7.11
N TRP A 256 -7.54 -13.10 -6.84
CA TRP A 256 -8.89 -13.33 -7.37
C TRP A 256 -9.06 -12.82 -8.81
N GLY A 257 -8.04 -12.16 -9.37
CA GLY A 257 -8.09 -11.66 -10.74
C GLY A 257 -9.03 -10.46 -10.93
N LEU A 258 -9.50 -9.83 -9.86
CA LEU A 258 -10.54 -8.78 -9.89
C LEU A 258 -10.21 -7.62 -10.83
N LEU A 259 -8.93 -7.19 -10.86
CA LEU A 259 -8.49 -6.09 -11.72
C LEU A 259 -7.82 -6.56 -13.01
N GLN A 260 -7.57 -7.87 -13.16
CA GLN A 260 -7.04 -8.46 -14.39
C GLN A 260 -8.14 -8.80 -15.38
N ASP A 261 -9.33 -9.16 -14.87
CA ASP A 261 -10.54 -9.36 -15.66
C ASP A 261 -11.71 -8.53 -15.10
N PRO A 262 -11.71 -7.21 -15.30
CA PRO A 262 -12.76 -6.35 -14.76
C PRO A 262 -14.13 -6.60 -15.41
N ARG A 263 -14.19 -7.19 -16.62
CA ARG A 263 -15.47 -7.52 -17.28
C ARG A 263 -16.17 -8.69 -16.63
N GLY A 264 -15.40 -9.73 -16.26
CA GLY A 264 -15.94 -10.89 -15.53
C GLY A 264 -16.40 -10.55 -14.09
N HIS A 265 -15.91 -9.45 -13.52
CA HIS A 265 -16.22 -9.05 -12.14
C HIS A 265 -16.96 -7.70 -12.05
N GLY A 266 -17.57 -7.23 -13.15
CA GLY A 266 -18.16 -5.89 -13.24
C GLY A 266 -19.24 -5.61 -12.18
N ALA A 267 -20.14 -6.56 -11.93
CA ALA A 267 -21.18 -6.44 -10.90
C ALA A 267 -20.60 -6.31 -9.48
N LEU A 268 -19.56 -7.10 -9.15
CA LEU A 268 -18.89 -7.04 -7.86
C LEU A 268 -18.14 -5.72 -7.69
N LEU A 269 -17.42 -5.28 -8.72
CA LEU A 269 -16.66 -4.01 -8.70
C LEU A 269 -17.59 -2.81 -8.56
N SER A 270 -18.72 -2.78 -9.26
CA SER A 270 -19.71 -1.72 -9.13
C SER A 270 -20.40 -1.72 -7.77
N SER A 271 -20.71 -2.89 -7.20
CA SER A 271 -21.26 -3.00 -5.85
C SER A 271 -20.27 -2.49 -4.78
N ILE A 272 -18.99 -2.86 -4.88
CA ILE A 272 -17.94 -2.36 -3.99
C ILE A 272 -17.80 -0.82 -4.11
N ALA A 273 -17.84 -0.29 -5.34
CA ALA A 273 -17.76 1.14 -5.57
C ALA A 273 -18.98 1.88 -4.97
N ALA A 274 -20.19 1.38 -5.20
CA ALA A 274 -21.41 1.97 -4.67
C ALA A 274 -21.45 1.93 -3.12
N CYS A 275 -21.10 0.80 -2.51
CA CYS A 275 -21.00 0.68 -1.05
C CYS A 275 -19.92 1.61 -0.48
N GLY A 276 -18.74 1.68 -1.13
CA GLY A 276 -17.65 2.55 -0.70
C GLY A 276 -18.01 4.04 -0.74
N LEU A 277 -18.76 4.47 -1.76
CA LEU A 277 -19.27 5.83 -1.86
C LEU A 277 -20.38 6.09 -0.83
N GLY A 278 -21.31 5.13 -0.63
CA GLY A 278 -22.42 5.31 0.31
C GLY A 278 -22.02 5.32 1.79
N ILE A 279 -21.01 4.53 2.18
CA ILE A 279 -20.50 4.52 3.57
C ILE A 279 -19.63 5.74 3.82
N GLY A 280 -19.07 6.30 2.78
CA GLY A 280 -18.12 7.41 2.89
C GLY A 280 -18.75 8.80 2.74
N ALA A 281 -20.00 8.91 2.34
CA ALA A 281 -20.78 10.16 2.30
C ALA A 281 -21.54 10.35 3.61
#